data_2a84d8409cd77f21d18421e972d1d5ed
#
_entry.id   2a84d8409cd77f21d18421e972d1d5ed
#
_cell.length_a   1.000
_cell.length_b   1.000
_cell.length_c   1.000
_cell.angle_alpha   90.00
_cell.angle_beta   90.00
_cell.angle_gamma   90.00
#
_symmetry.space_group_name_H-M   'P 1'
#
loop_
_entity.id
_entity.type
_entity.pdbx_description
1 polymer ?
#
loop_
_entity_poly.entity_id
_entity_poly.type
_entity_poly.pdbx_seq_one_letter_code
_entity_poly.pdbx_strand_id
1 'polypeptide(L)'
;RKGGGEGAATRRAGIPSPPSPLHPSMTALSVLDLVPVRTGQTSAEAIAASLSLAEAADRLGYRRYWFAEHHNMPAVASTTPPVLIAAAATRTTSIRLGSGGVMLPNHAPLIVAEQFAALEAIAPGRIDLGLGRAPGSDPVITQLLRGSGTTSDVEQFPRHVQDIGALVSGDGATVRFTSGGEYTVRATPAATGAPEVWLLGSSDYSAQLAASHGLPYVFANHFSGQGLERALDLYRSGYRPSEEHPEPRTFLTVNAVASPTQEEAEARALPQLRMMARLRLNQPLVALETVEEALAAQTDAATDQVIEAARSRWFVGTGESVAQELRAFATTHGVDEVMLSPVAGAYEAEPRDSAAGRAQTLELVAAAV
;
A
#
# COMPACT_ATOMS: atom_id res chain seq x y z
N ARG A 1 -67.90 37.19 22.44
CA ARG A 1 -68.30 36.07 23.31
C ARG A 1 -67.76 34.78 22.71
N LYS A 2 -66.99 34.02 23.53
CA LYS A 2 -66.58 32.62 23.38
C LYS A 2 -65.54 32.40 22.29
N GLY A 3 -64.27 32.08 22.45
CA GLY A 3 -63.75 31.13 23.48
C GLY A 3 -63.51 29.83 22.74
N GLY A 4 -62.34 29.58 22.23
CA GLY A 4 -61.97 28.33 21.60
C GLY A 4 -60.48 28.13 21.82
N GLY A 5 -60.14 27.23 22.76
CA GLY A 5 -58.76 26.94 23.13
C GLY A 5 -58.07 26.07 22.05
N GLU A 6 -56.91 26.47 21.67
CA GLU A 6 -55.99 25.66 20.86
C GLU A 6 -55.20 24.69 21.79
N GLY A 7 -55.49 23.42 21.60
CA GLY A 7 -54.71 22.34 22.22
C GLY A 7 -53.36 22.16 21.53
N ALA A 8 -52.28 22.48 22.24
CA ALA A 8 -50.95 22.20 21.81
C ALA A 8 -50.67 20.67 21.84
N ALA A 9 -50.60 20.08 20.63
CA ALA A 9 -50.16 18.70 20.46
C ALA A 9 -48.64 18.62 20.59
N THR A 10 -48.15 18.11 21.72
CA THR A 10 -46.77 17.75 21.95
C THR A 10 -46.34 16.60 21.00
N ARG A 11 -45.57 16.95 19.97
CA ARG A 11 -44.87 15.92 19.15
C ARG A 11 -43.88 15.19 20.01
N ARG A 12 -44.14 13.90 20.27
CA ARG A 12 -43.16 12.98 20.83
C ARG A 12 -42.03 12.82 19.80
N ALA A 13 -40.81 13.17 20.19
CA ALA A 13 -39.61 12.87 19.44
C ALA A 13 -39.50 11.35 19.28
N GLY A 14 -39.52 10.89 18.01
CA GLY A 14 -39.31 9.48 17.69
C GLY A 14 -37.88 9.08 18.05
N ILE A 15 -37.79 7.95 18.76
CA ILE A 15 -36.50 7.27 19.00
C ILE A 15 -35.93 6.92 17.62
N PRO A 16 -34.68 7.30 17.29
CA PRO A 16 -34.08 6.88 16.03
C PRO A 16 -34.00 5.34 15.98
N SER A 17 -34.47 4.78 14.90
CA SER A 17 -34.37 3.34 14.63
C SER A 17 -32.92 2.91 14.67
N PRO A 18 -32.60 1.72 15.25
CA PRO A 18 -31.24 1.21 15.22
C PRO A 18 -30.79 1.08 13.75
N PRO A 19 -29.51 1.33 13.46
CA PRO A 19 -29.00 1.17 12.11
C PRO A 19 -29.28 -0.26 11.64
N SER A 20 -29.76 -0.38 10.40
CA SER A 20 -29.96 -1.67 9.75
C SER A 20 -28.67 -2.47 9.80
N PRO A 21 -28.73 -3.80 10.02
CA PRO A 21 -27.54 -4.63 9.94
C PRO A 21 -26.93 -4.44 8.55
N LEU A 22 -25.68 -3.97 8.53
CA LEU A 22 -24.89 -3.89 7.31
C LEU A 22 -24.89 -5.29 6.69
N HIS A 23 -25.39 -5.42 5.47
CA HIS A 23 -25.10 -6.60 4.66
C HIS A 23 -23.59 -6.76 4.67
N PRO A 24 -23.03 -7.98 4.76
CA PRO A 24 -21.61 -8.18 4.64
C PRO A 24 -21.19 -7.63 3.28
N SER A 25 -20.66 -6.40 3.28
CA SER A 25 -20.12 -5.78 2.07
C SER A 25 -18.94 -6.63 1.67
N MET A 26 -18.89 -7.03 0.40
CA MET A 26 -17.73 -7.73 -0.14
C MET A 26 -16.49 -6.91 0.19
N THR A 27 -15.50 -7.54 0.84
CA THR A 27 -14.22 -6.89 1.14
C THR A 27 -13.54 -6.53 -0.16
N ALA A 28 -13.24 -5.25 -0.37
CA ALA A 28 -12.52 -4.84 -1.56
C ALA A 28 -11.07 -5.34 -1.49
N LEU A 29 -10.57 -5.83 -2.61
CA LEU A 29 -9.20 -6.32 -2.74
C LEU A 29 -8.33 -5.32 -3.48
N SER A 30 -7.08 -5.19 -3.04
CA SER A 30 -6.05 -4.37 -3.66
C SER A 30 -4.72 -5.10 -3.70
N VAL A 31 -3.74 -4.60 -4.43
CA VAL A 31 -2.43 -5.24 -4.61
C VAL A 31 -1.30 -4.30 -4.24
N LEU A 32 -0.32 -4.81 -3.49
CA LEU A 32 0.99 -4.20 -3.25
C LEU A 32 2.06 -5.05 -3.95
N ASP A 33 2.80 -4.46 -4.86
CA ASP A 33 3.86 -5.14 -5.62
C ASP A 33 5.24 -4.52 -5.35
N LEU A 34 6.17 -5.39 -4.99
CA LEU A 34 7.57 -5.06 -4.83
C LEU A 34 8.39 -5.35 -6.10
N VAL A 35 7.76 -5.86 -7.14
CA VAL A 35 8.41 -6.33 -8.39
C VAL A 35 9.56 -7.30 -8.07
N PRO A 36 9.23 -8.49 -7.51
CA PRO A 36 10.25 -9.44 -7.09
C PRO A 36 11.07 -9.95 -8.26
N VAL A 37 12.39 -10.05 -8.06
CA VAL A 37 13.35 -10.60 -9.02
C VAL A 37 13.84 -11.94 -8.49
N ARG A 38 13.55 -13.01 -9.21
CA ARG A 38 13.97 -14.38 -8.84
C ARG A 38 15.32 -14.76 -9.46
N THR A 39 15.92 -15.83 -8.96
CA THR A 39 17.13 -16.43 -9.53
C THR A 39 16.97 -16.65 -11.04
N GLY A 40 17.96 -16.23 -11.80
CA GLY A 40 17.99 -16.34 -13.25
C GLY A 40 17.07 -15.39 -14.03
N GLN A 41 16.32 -14.53 -13.35
CA GLN A 41 15.46 -13.52 -13.96
C GLN A 41 16.18 -12.20 -14.10
N THR A 42 16.00 -11.52 -15.22
CA THR A 42 16.45 -10.13 -15.40
C THR A 42 15.44 -9.15 -14.83
N SER A 43 15.87 -7.94 -14.49
CA SER A 43 14.96 -6.88 -14.05
C SER A 43 13.90 -6.54 -15.12
N ALA A 44 14.23 -6.66 -16.40
CA ALA A 44 13.28 -6.43 -17.49
C ALA A 44 12.15 -7.48 -17.48
N GLU A 45 12.50 -8.75 -17.28
CA GLU A 45 11.52 -9.84 -17.15
C GLU A 45 10.66 -9.68 -15.90
N ALA A 46 11.26 -9.29 -14.76
CA ALA A 46 10.53 -9.04 -13.52
C ALA A 46 9.52 -7.88 -13.65
N ILE A 47 9.92 -6.79 -14.29
CA ILE A 47 9.03 -5.66 -14.58
C ILE A 47 7.90 -6.08 -15.52
N ALA A 48 8.21 -6.82 -16.61
CA ALA A 48 7.19 -7.33 -17.53
C ALA A 48 6.17 -8.21 -16.82
N ALA A 49 6.62 -9.13 -15.95
CA ALA A 49 5.78 -9.98 -15.11
C ALA A 49 4.85 -9.16 -14.20
N SER A 50 5.37 -8.12 -13.55
CA SER A 50 4.56 -7.26 -12.66
C SER A 50 3.56 -6.39 -13.43
N LEU A 51 3.90 -5.90 -14.61
CA LEU A 51 2.96 -5.16 -15.45
C LEU A 51 1.83 -6.07 -15.95
N SER A 52 2.13 -7.31 -16.34
CA SER A 52 1.10 -8.31 -16.66
C SER A 52 0.22 -8.67 -15.46
N LEU A 53 0.79 -8.69 -14.26
CA LEU A 53 0.03 -8.88 -13.02
C LEU A 53 -0.93 -7.70 -12.74
N ALA A 54 -0.51 -6.47 -13.01
CA ALA A 54 -1.37 -5.29 -12.89
C ALA A 54 -2.56 -5.35 -13.87
N GLU A 55 -2.34 -5.80 -15.12
CA GLU A 55 -3.42 -6.05 -16.08
C GLU A 55 -4.38 -7.15 -15.59
N ALA A 56 -3.86 -8.21 -14.99
CA ALA A 56 -4.68 -9.27 -14.40
C ALA A 56 -5.53 -8.74 -13.23
N ALA A 57 -4.94 -7.95 -12.34
CA ALA A 57 -5.64 -7.33 -11.23
C ALA A 57 -6.77 -6.39 -11.70
N ASP A 58 -6.54 -5.60 -12.77
CA ASP A 58 -7.56 -4.74 -13.39
C ASP A 58 -8.73 -5.58 -13.93
N ARG A 59 -8.45 -6.66 -14.66
CA ARG A 59 -9.50 -7.58 -15.19
C ARG A 59 -10.28 -8.29 -14.09
N LEU A 60 -9.64 -8.60 -12.97
CA LEU A 60 -10.26 -9.27 -11.83
C LEU A 60 -11.05 -8.32 -10.91
N GLY A 61 -11.03 -7.02 -11.19
CA GLY A 61 -11.80 -6.02 -10.43
C GLY A 61 -11.14 -5.61 -9.11
N TYR A 62 -9.85 -5.79 -8.95
CA TYR A 62 -9.12 -5.24 -7.82
C TYR A 62 -9.24 -3.71 -7.81
N ARG A 63 -9.37 -3.12 -6.61
CA ARG A 63 -9.61 -1.69 -6.47
C ARG A 63 -8.38 -0.86 -6.82
N ARG A 64 -7.18 -1.28 -6.34
CA ARG A 64 -5.92 -0.56 -6.60
C ARG A 64 -4.72 -1.50 -6.73
N TYR A 65 -3.68 -1.00 -7.40
CA TYR A 65 -2.39 -1.67 -7.55
C TYR A 65 -1.29 -0.68 -7.25
N TRP A 66 -0.53 -0.93 -6.19
CA TRP A 66 0.52 -0.04 -5.72
C TRP A 66 1.88 -0.67 -5.85
N PHE A 67 2.86 0.13 -6.30
CA PHE A 67 4.26 -0.25 -6.34
C PHE A 67 4.99 0.30 -5.11
N ALA A 68 5.78 -0.56 -4.42
CA ALA A 68 6.64 -0.15 -3.31
C ALA A 68 7.90 0.54 -3.82
N GLU A 69 8.65 1.19 -2.92
CA GLU A 69 9.98 1.75 -3.20
C GLU A 69 11.01 1.10 -2.27
N HIS A 70 11.98 0.38 -2.85
CA HIS A 70 13.12 -0.18 -2.13
C HIS A 70 14.37 -0.05 -3.00
N HIS A 71 15.53 0.23 -2.35
CA HIS A 71 16.78 0.46 -3.05
C HIS A 71 17.82 -0.57 -2.68
N ASN A 72 18.69 -0.91 -3.64
CA ASN A 72 19.84 -1.81 -3.47
C ASN A 72 19.47 -3.20 -2.94
N MET A 73 18.32 -3.73 -3.33
CA MET A 73 17.87 -5.08 -2.98
C MET A 73 17.84 -5.96 -4.22
N PRO A 74 18.70 -7.00 -4.34
CA PRO A 74 18.76 -7.85 -5.53
C PRO A 74 17.45 -8.55 -5.88
N ALA A 75 16.59 -8.79 -4.88
CA ALA A 75 15.29 -9.42 -5.04
C ALA A 75 14.16 -8.46 -5.45
N VAL A 76 14.45 -7.17 -5.65
CA VAL A 76 13.42 -6.14 -5.86
C VAL A 76 13.78 -5.22 -7.02
N ALA A 77 12.91 -5.09 -8.01
CA ALA A 77 13.07 -4.16 -9.12
C ALA A 77 12.22 -2.88 -8.97
N SER A 78 11.43 -2.76 -7.90
CA SER A 78 10.60 -1.58 -7.62
C SER A 78 11.40 -0.51 -6.86
N THR A 79 12.16 0.29 -7.60
CA THR A 79 12.97 1.39 -7.06
C THR A 79 12.38 2.77 -7.36
N THR A 80 11.52 2.86 -8.38
CA THR A 80 11.02 4.13 -8.91
C THR A 80 9.52 3.99 -9.21
N PRO A 81 8.65 4.04 -8.19
CA PRO A 81 7.22 3.87 -8.36
C PRO A 81 6.61 4.71 -9.49
N PRO A 82 6.94 6.01 -9.66
CA PRO A 82 6.33 6.81 -10.72
C PRO A 82 6.54 6.26 -12.13
N VAL A 83 7.71 5.66 -12.41
CA VAL A 83 8.00 5.05 -13.72
C VAL A 83 7.15 3.79 -13.94
N LEU A 84 7.02 2.94 -12.91
CA LEU A 84 6.22 1.72 -12.97
C LEU A 84 4.73 2.03 -13.07
N ILE A 85 4.25 3.03 -12.34
CA ILE A 85 2.87 3.50 -12.40
C ILE A 85 2.55 4.01 -13.81
N ALA A 86 3.43 4.83 -14.42
CA ALA A 86 3.23 5.31 -15.78
C ALA A 86 3.12 4.16 -16.79
N ALA A 87 3.99 3.15 -16.67
CA ALA A 87 3.94 1.96 -17.52
C ALA A 87 2.64 1.16 -17.32
N ALA A 88 2.20 0.95 -16.07
CA ALA A 88 0.95 0.25 -15.74
C ALA A 88 -0.28 1.04 -16.21
N ALA A 89 -0.25 2.37 -16.14
CA ALA A 89 -1.35 3.24 -16.54
C ALA A 89 -1.72 3.08 -18.02
N THR A 90 -0.75 2.80 -18.87
CA THR A 90 -0.97 2.57 -20.31
C THR A 90 -1.52 1.18 -20.63
N ARG A 91 -1.51 0.26 -19.65
CA ARG A 91 -1.93 -1.15 -19.80
C ARG A 91 -3.23 -1.49 -19.08
N THR A 92 -3.69 -0.59 -18.21
CA THR A 92 -4.87 -0.79 -17.37
C THR A 92 -5.92 0.29 -17.64
N THR A 93 -7.17 0.00 -17.32
CA THR A 93 -8.29 0.87 -17.69
C THR A 93 -9.06 1.43 -16.50
N SER A 94 -9.24 0.65 -15.43
CA SER A 94 -10.14 0.99 -14.32
C SER A 94 -9.45 0.97 -12.95
N ILE A 95 -8.48 0.11 -12.75
CA ILE A 95 -7.78 -0.02 -11.47
C ILE A 95 -7.05 1.28 -11.09
N ARG A 96 -7.13 1.66 -9.83
CA ARG A 96 -6.32 2.77 -9.31
C ARG A 96 -4.87 2.33 -9.19
N LEU A 97 -3.96 3.20 -9.55
CA LEU A 97 -2.52 2.95 -9.54
C LEU A 97 -1.84 3.88 -8.55
N GLY A 98 -0.84 3.39 -7.83
CA GLY A 98 -0.21 4.23 -6.84
C GLY A 98 1.13 3.73 -6.32
N SER A 99 1.69 4.49 -5.40
CA SER A 99 2.88 4.13 -4.63
C SER A 99 2.51 3.59 -3.25
N GLY A 100 3.16 2.52 -2.87
CA GLY A 100 2.95 1.89 -1.58
C GLY A 100 4.24 1.73 -0.74
N GLY A 101 5.00 2.83 -0.58
CA GLY A 101 4.89 4.26 -0.83
C GLY A 101 6.17 4.84 -1.43
N VAL A 102 6.08 6.11 -1.84
CA VAL A 102 7.28 6.92 -2.06
C VAL A 102 7.95 7.17 -0.71
N MET A 103 9.22 6.83 -0.62
CA MET A 103 10.04 7.10 0.59
C MET A 103 10.47 8.56 0.60
N LEU A 104 9.53 9.44 0.97
CA LEU A 104 9.63 10.90 0.80
C LEU A 104 10.94 11.53 1.30
N PRO A 105 11.57 11.08 2.42
CA PRO A 105 12.85 11.63 2.84
C PRO A 105 14.01 11.44 1.83
N ASN A 106 13.86 10.58 0.83
CA ASN A 106 14.85 10.38 -0.23
C ASN A 106 14.65 11.34 -1.42
N HIS A 107 13.59 12.16 -1.42
CA HIS A 107 13.16 12.96 -2.58
C HIS A 107 12.92 14.41 -2.24
N ALA A 108 13.01 15.29 -3.23
CA ALA A 108 12.54 16.66 -3.15
C ALA A 108 11.00 16.69 -3.31
N PRO A 109 10.24 17.30 -2.38
CA PRO A 109 8.76 17.28 -2.41
C PRO A 109 8.16 17.82 -3.72
N LEU A 110 8.72 18.88 -4.28
CA LEU A 110 8.25 19.43 -5.56
C LEU A 110 8.37 18.41 -6.70
N ILE A 111 9.49 17.69 -6.77
CA ILE A 111 9.69 16.67 -7.82
C ILE A 111 8.69 15.53 -7.68
N VAL A 112 8.41 15.07 -6.46
CA VAL A 112 7.38 14.05 -6.22
C VAL A 112 6.00 14.57 -6.64
N ALA A 113 5.65 15.79 -6.27
CA ALA A 113 4.38 16.40 -6.65
C ALA A 113 4.22 16.51 -8.17
N GLU A 114 5.27 16.94 -8.90
CA GLU A 114 5.26 17.03 -10.36
C GLU A 114 5.16 15.67 -11.04
N GLN A 115 5.86 14.65 -10.53
CA GLN A 115 5.74 13.28 -11.04
C GLN A 115 4.31 12.76 -10.90
N PHE A 116 3.66 12.98 -9.76
CA PHE A 116 2.29 12.50 -9.54
C PHE A 116 1.23 13.37 -10.24
N ALA A 117 1.50 14.66 -10.45
CA ALA A 117 0.68 15.51 -11.33
C ALA A 117 0.74 15.02 -12.79
N ALA A 118 1.92 14.61 -13.27
CA ALA A 118 2.07 14.01 -14.59
C ALA A 118 1.32 12.67 -14.70
N LEU A 119 1.39 11.82 -13.67
CA LEU A 119 0.65 10.55 -13.61
C LEU A 119 -0.86 10.79 -13.62
N GLU A 120 -1.36 11.76 -12.86
CA GLU A 120 -2.77 12.13 -12.85
C GLU A 120 -3.24 12.66 -14.22
N ALA A 121 -2.37 13.38 -14.95
CA ALA A 121 -2.66 13.78 -16.33
C ALA A 121 -2.68 12.60 -17.31
N ILE A 122 -1.89 11.54 -17.08
CA ILE A 122 -1.88 10.30 -17.89
C ILE A 122 -3.10 9.44 -17.59
N ALA A 123 -3.48 9.30 -16.32
CA ALA A 123 -4.56 8.43 -15.85
C ALA A 123 -5.49 9.16 -14.88
N PRO A 124 -6.31 10.13 -15.37
CA PRO A 124 -7.12 11.00 -14.53
C PRO A 124 -8.05 10.23 -13.59
N GLY A 125 -8.06 10.62 -12.31
CA GLY A 125 -8.92 10.04 -11.27
C GLY A 125 -8.49 8.65 -10.78
N ARG A 126 -7.37 8.09 -11.28
CA ARG A 126 -6.90 6.76 -10.93
C ARG A 126 -5.59 6.74 -10.12
N ILE A 127 -5.05 7.88 -9.72
CA ILE A 127 -3.74 7.93 -9.08
C ILE A 127 -3.82 8.09 -7.57
N ASP A 128 -3.05 7.27 -6.87
CA ASP A 128 -2.84 7.33 -5.43
C ASP A 128 -1.37 7.66 -5.14
N LEU A 129 -1.13 8.65 -4.28
CA LEU A 129 0.20 9.00 -3.81
C LEU A 129 0.38 8.55 -2.36
N GLY A 130 0.88 7.34 -2.18
CA GLY A 130 1.25 6.84 -0.86
C GLY A 130 2.64 7.34 -0.46
N LEU A 131 2.74 7.94 0.73
CA LEU A 131 3.97 8.54 1.26
C LEU A 131 4.44 7.79 2.51
N GLY A 132 5.72 7.36 2.51
CA GLY A 132 6.40 6.73 3.62
C GLY A 132 7.55 7.56 4.17
N ARG A 133 7.85 7.39 5.47
CA ARG A 133 8.98 8.07 6.14
C ARG A 133 10.25 7.23 6.16
N ALA A 134 10.13 5.92 6.06
CA ALA A 134 11.27 5.00 6.09
C ALA A 134 12.21 5.23 4.89
N PRO A 135 13.51 4.89 5.02
CA PRO A 135 14.46 5.10 3.91
C PRO A 135 14.30 4.09 2.77
N GLY A 136 13.63 2.95 2.97
CA GLY A 136 13.48 1.89 1.96
C GLY A 136 14.79 1.21 1.56
N SER A 137 15.85 1.34 2.40
CA SER A 137 17.20 0.87 2.11
C SER A 137 18.03 0.71 3.38
N ASP A 138 19.24 0.15 3.23
CA ASP A 138 20.24 0.11 4.29
C ASP A 138 20.84 1.51 4.60
N PRO A 139 21.58 1.66 5.73
CA PRO A 139 22.13 2.95 6.13
C PRO A 139 23.13 3.55 5.11
N VAL A 140 23.89 2.72 4.38
CA VAL A 140 24.89 3.19 3.39
C VAL A 140 24.18 3.82 2.19
N ILE A 141 23.18 3.12 1.67
CA ILE A 141 22.36 3.64 0.55
C ILE A 141 21.57 4.87 0.99
N THR A 142 21.02 4.85 2.21
CA THR A 142 20.33 6.02 2.79
C THR A 142 21.25 7.24 2.81
N GLN A 143 22.52 7.09 3.21
CA GLN A 143 23.49 8.15 3.22
C GLN A 143 23.82 8.66 1.79
N LEU A 144 23.95 7.74 0.82
CA LEU A 144 24.19 8.11 -0.57
C LEU A 144 23.00 8.88 -1.16
N LEU A 145 21.78 8.44 -0.93
CA LEU A 145 20.57 9.11 -1.38
C LEU A 145 20.43 10.51 -0.80
N ARG A 146 20.77 10.70 0.48
CA ARG A 146 20.67 11.99 1.19
C ARG A 146 21.90 12.89 1.04
N GLY A 147 23.02 12.35 0.63
CA GLY A 147 24.27 13.09 0.49
C GLY A 147 24.31 14.11 -0.64
N SER A 148 23.39 14.04 -1.59
CA SER A 148 23.29 14.99 -2.71
C SER A 148 22.76 16.38 -2.33
N GLY A 149 22.25 16.55 -1.09
CA GLY A 149 21.65 17.81 -0.64
C GLY A 149 20.29 18.16 -1.27
N THR A 150 19.75 17.29 -2.14
CA THR A 150 18.44 17.47 -2.78
C THR A 150 17.32 16.77 -2.06
N THR A 151 17.63 16.03 -1.00
CA THR A 151 16.70 15.22 -0.22
C THR A 151 16.12 15.98 0.96
N SER A 152 14.97 15.56 1.44
CA SER A 152 14.32 16.18 2.58
C SER A 152 14.86 15.63 3.91
N ASP A 153 14.91 16.50 4.93
CA ASP A 153 15.17 16.10 6.31
C ASP A 153 13.99 15.27 6.82
N VAL A 154 14.28 14.15 7.50
CA VAL A 154 13.25 13.30 8.14
C VAL A 154 12.38 14.06 9.13
N GLU A 155 12.96 15.04 9.83
CA GLU A 155 12.24 15.91 10.78
C GLU A 155 11.24 16.84 10.08
N GLN A 156 11.46 17.15 8.80
CA GLN A 156 10.55 17.96 7.99
C GLN A 156 9.43 17.12 7.33
N PHE A 157 9.43 15.81 7.52
CA PHE A 157 8.44 14.92 6.89
C PHE A 157 6.99 15.41 7.04
N PRO A 158 6.50 15.84 8.22
CA PRO A 158 5.13 16.32 8.37
C PRO A 158 4.83 17.55 7.50
N ARG A 159 5.79 18.48 7.42
CA ARG A 159 5.67 19.66 6.57
C ARG A 159 5.68 19.29 5.08
N HIS A 160 6.58 18.41 4.68
CA HIS A 160 6.66 17.99 3.28
C HIS A 160 5.42 17.24 2.80
N VAL A 161 4.73 16.51 3.69
CA VAL A 161 3.42 15.92 3.39
C VAL A 161 2.38 17.00 3.10
N GLN A 162 2.34 18.07 3.91
CA GLN A 162 1.43 19.21 3.69
C GLN A 162 1.79 19.97 2.40
N ASP A 163 3.09 20.21 2.17
CA ASP A 163 3.57 20.89 0.96
C ASP A 163 3.16 20.10 -0.29
N ILE A 164 3.30 18.77 -0.30
CA ILE A 164 2.84 17.92 -1.42
C ILE A 164 1.34 18.04 -1.63
N GLY A 165 0.54 17.92 -0.58
CA GLY A 165 -0.92 18.09 -0.69
C GLY A 165 -1.30 19.42 -1.32
N ALA A 166 -0.67 20.51 -0.89
CA ALA A 166 -0.87 21.83 -1.47
C ALA A 166 -0.38 21.95 -2.93
N LEU A 167 0.80 21.37 -3.24
CA LEU A 167 1.39 21.42 -4.59
C LEU A 167 0.55 20.68 -5.64
N VAL A 168 -0.04 19.54 -5.29
CA VAL A 168 -0.89 18.75 -6.21
C VAL A 168 -2.33 19.27 -6.27
N SER A 169 -2.74 20.13 -5.34
CA SER A 169 -4.04 20.78 -5.36
C SER A 169 -4.11 21.92 -6.39
N GLY A 170 -5.31 22.31 -6.76
CA GLY A 170 -5.53 23.47 -7.65
C GLY A 170 -5.03 24.78 -7.07
N ASP A 171 -4.97 24.92 -5.73
CA ASP A 171 -4.57 26.18 -5.05
C ASP A 171 -3.06 26.37 -5.02
N GLY A 172 -2.28 25.30 -4.93
CA GLY A 172 -0.83 25.34 -4.82
C GLY A 172 -0.32 25.73 -3.42
N ALA A 173 1.01 25.74 -3.26
CA ALA A 173 1.69 26.11 -2.04
C ALA A 173 2.18 27.58 -2.11
N THR A 174 1.84 28.40 -1.11
CA THR A 174 2.30 29.80 -1.05
C THR A 174 3.64 29.89 -0.29
N VAL A 175 4.65 30.36 -0.99
CA VAL A 175 5.97 30.70 -0.43
C VAL A 175 6.01 32.19 -0.12
N ARG A 176 6.33 32.54 1.13
CA ARG A 176 6.51 33.93 1.56
C ARG A 176 8.00 34.26 1.64
N PHE A 177 8.39 35.32 0.95
CA PHE A 177 9.76 35.80 1.00
C PHE A 177 9.98 36.72 2.20
N THR A 178 11.22 36.78 2.69
CA THR A 178 11.63 37.71 3.74
C THR A 178 11.42 39.18 3.35
N SER A 179 11.37 39.47 2.05
CA SER A 179 11.04 40.79 1.48
C SER A 179 9.57 41.18 1.57
N GLY A 180 8.69 40.28 2.08
CA GLY A 180 7.24 40.48 2.19
C GLY A 180 6.45 40.09 0.94
N GLY A 181 7.11 39.65 -0.14
CA GLY A 181 6.44 39.14 -1.35
C GLY A 181 5.93 37.72 -1.15
N GLU A 182 4.88 37.34 -1.86
CA GLU A 182 4.33 35.99 -1.92
C GLU A 182 4.48 35.41 -3.35
N TYR A 183 4.73 34.11 -3.42
CA TYR A 183 4.82 33.35 -4.66
C TYR A 183 4.09 32.02 -4.53
N THR A 184 3.16 31.74 -5.44
CA THR A 184 2.42 30.48 -5.43
C THR A 184 3.11 29.47 -6.34
N VAL A 185 3.51 28.34 -5.77
CA VAL A 185 4.10 27.18 -6.47
C VAL A 185 3.01 26.13 -6.68
N ARG A 186 2.94 25.57 -7.88
CA ARG A 186 2.06 24.45 -8.22
C ARG A 186 2.88 23.36 -8.90
N ALA A 187 2.48 22.11 -8.71
CA ALA A 187 3.02 21.03 -9.50
C ALA A 187 2.57 21.16 -10.97
N THR A 188 3.48 20.88 -11.87
CA THR A 188 3.20 20.87 -13.33
C THR A 188 3.60 19.50 -13.90
N PRO A 189 2.89 18.99 -14.94
CA PRO A 189 1.79 19.64 -15.68
C PRO A 189 0.51 19.75 -14.82
N ALA A 190 -0.35 20.72 -15.11
CA ALA A 190 -1.64 20.81 -14.46
C ALA A 190 -2.56 19.69 -14.97
N ALA A 191 -3.02 18.84 -14.06
CA ALA A 191 -4.01 17.80 -14.33
C ALA A 191 -5.43 18.32 -14.04
N THR A 192 -6.45 17.62 -14.53
CA THR A 192 -7.87 17.94 -14.27
C THR A 192 -8.33 17.51 -12.88
N GLY A 193 -7.57 16.63 -12.22
CA GLY A 193 -7.79 16.17 -10.86
C GLY A 193 -6.50 16.25 -10.05
N ALA A 194 -6.52 15.72 -8.84
CA ALA A 194 -5.36 15.55 -7.97
C ALA A 194 -5.21 14.08 -7.55
N PRO A 195 -3.98 13.58 -7.39
CA PRO A 195 -3.75 12.25 -6.82
C PRO A 195 -4.25 12.22 -5.37
N GLU A 196 -4.85 11.11 -4.96
CA GLU A 196 -5.26 10.92 -3.57
C GLU A 196 -4.02 10.64 -2.70
N VAL A 197 -3.79 11.49 -1.70
CA VAL A 197 -2.62 11.38 -0.82
C VAL A 197 -2.91 10.44 0.35
N TRP A 198 -2.05 9.42 0.54
CA TRP A 198 -2.12 8.44 1.61
C TRP A 198 -0.85 8.47 2.46
N LEU A 199 -0.96 8.35 3.77
CA LEU A 199 0.18 8.11 4.63
C LEU A 199 0.33 6.63 4.96
N LEU A 200 1.58 6.13 4.86
CA LEU A 200 1.92 4.76 5.16
C LEU A 200 2.93 4.67 6.29
N GLY A 201 2.82 3.61 7.09
CA GLY A 201 3.84 3.28 8.07
C GLY A 201 3.43 2.12 8.97
N SER A 202 4.36 1.67 9.80
CA SER A 202 4.17 0.56 10.74
C SER A 202 4.38 1.01 12.20
N SER A 203 4.14 2.28 12.51
CA SER A 203 4.39 2.85 13.83
C SER A 203 3.27 3.79 14.28
N ASP A 204 3.20 4.02 15.59
CA ASP A 204 2.28 4.98 16.21
C ASP A 204 2.42 6.39 15.62
N TYR A 205 3.67 6.78 15.28
CA TYR A 205 3.95 8.09 14.70
C TYR A 205 3.20 8.34 13.40
N SER A 206 3.24 7.39 12.45
CA SER A 206 2.55 7.54 11.16
C SER A 206 1.04 7.59 11.31
N ALA A 207 0.48 6.81 12.24
CA ALA A 207 -0.94 6.80 12.56
C ALA A 207 -1.40 8.15 13.14
N GLN A 208 -0.67 8.70 14.11
CA GLN A 208 -0.95 10.00 14.71
C GLN A 208 -0.80 11.14 13.72
N LEU A 209 0.24 11.09 12.86
CA LEU A 209 0.45 12.10 11.84
C LEU A 209 -0.71 12.12 10.83
N ALA A 210 -1.09 10.96 10.30
CA ALA A 210 -2.23 10.85 9.39
C ALA A 210 -3.52 11.37 10.03
N ALA A 211 -3.79 10.97 11.26
CA ALA A 211 -4.96 11.42 12.01
C ALA A 211 -4.99 12.93 12.19
N SER A 212 -3.86 13.55 12.59
CA SER A 212 -3.77 14.99 12.83
C SER A 212 -3.91 15.83 11.57
N HIS A 213 -3.59 15.27 10.40
CA HIS A 213 -3.69 15.94 9.09
C HIS A 213 -5.00 15.60 8.35
N GLY A 214 -5.86 14.75 8.92
CA GLY A 214 -7.11 14.32 8.28
C GLY A 214 -6.86 13.54 6.97
N LEU A 215 -5.76 12.78 6.90
CA LEU A 215 -5.37 12.01 5.72
C LEU A 215 -5.74 10.53 5.86
N PRO A 216 -6.02 9.84 4.75
CA PRO A 216 -6.12 8.39 4.73
C PRO A 216 -4.81 7.72 5.19
N TYR A 217 -4.93 6.58 5.88
CA TYR A 217 -3.80 5.90 6.49
C TYR A 217 -3.74 4.42 6.11
N VAL A 218 -2.53 3.90 5.88
CA VAL A 218 -2.28 2.48 5.66
C VAL A 218 -1.24 1.96 6.64
N PHE A 219 -1.62 0.98 7.45
CA PHE A 219 -0.66 0.27 8.28
C PHE A 219 0.04 -0.82 7.48
N ALA A 220 1.38 -0.77 7.44
CA ALA A 220 2.22 -1.73 6.72
C ALA A 220 2.33 -3.08 7.47
N ASN A 221 1.20 -3.76 7.65
CA ASN A 221 1.09 -5.00 8.41
C ASN A 221 1.85 -6.16 7.75
N HIS A 222 1.98 -6.19 6.43
CA HIS A 222 2.76 -7.17 5.68
C HIS A 222 4.24 -7.21 6.09
N PHE A 223 4.77 -6.12 6.63
CA PHE A 223 6.18 -6.02 7.02
C PHE A 223 6.43 -6.46 8.45
N SER A 224 5.74 -5.91 9.47
CA SER A 224 6.01 -6.23 10.87
C SER A 224 4.87 -6.95 11.59
N GLY A 225 3.63 -6.60 11.29
CA GLY A 225 2.43 -7.13 11.95
C GLY A 225 2.29 -6.77 13.45
N GLN A 226 3.25 -6.03 14.01
CA GLN A 226 3.23 -5.63 15.42
C GLN A 226 2.66 -4.22 15.58
N GLY A 227 1.79 -4.03 16.59
CA GLY A 227 1.24 -2.71 16.90
C GLY A 227 0.08 -2.27 16.00
N LEU A 228 -0.47 -3.15 15.17
CA LEU A 228 -1.59 -2.86 14.26
C LEU A 228 -2.79 -2.28 15.00
N GLU A 229 -3.32 -2.96 16.00
CA GLU A 229 -4.50 -2.53 16.74
C GLU A 229 -4.30 -1.16 17.37
N ARG A 230 -3.16 -0.98 18.04
CA ARG A 230 -2.81 0.30 18.66
C ARG A 230 -2.70 1.43 17.63
N ALA A 231 -2.09 1.18 16.47
CA ALA A 231 -1.99 2.18 15.42
C ALA A 231 -3.37 2.56 14.85
N LEU A 232 -4.26 1.59 14.67
CA LEU A 232 -5.64 1.85 14.25
C LEU A 232 -6.43 2.65 15.28
N ASP A 233 -6.28 2.32 16.56
CA ASP A 233 -6.92 3.05 17.65
C ASP A 233 -6.42 4.50 17.71
N LEU A 234 -5.10 4.72 17.63
CA LEU A 234 -4.51 6.06 17.59
C LEU A 234 -4.97 6.87 16.37
N TYR A 235 -5.04 6.22 15.21
CA TYR A 235 -5.53 6.86 14.00
C TYR A 235 -6.99 7.27 14.12
N ARG A 236 -7.87 6.34 14.50
CA ARG A 236 -9.32 6.59 14.58
C ARG A 236 -9.69 7.57 15.68
N SER A 237 -9.10 7.41 16.86
CA SER A 237 -9.40 8.29 18.02
C SER A 237 -8.83 9.70 17.87
N GLY A 238 -7.69 9.84 17.18
CA GLY A 238 -7.02 11.13 16.96
C GLY A 238 -7.41 11.82 15.65
N TYR A 239 -8.30 11.22 14.85
CA TYR A 239 -8.63 11.72 13.53
C TYR A 239 -9.28 13.12 13.57
N ARG A 240 -8.76 14.00 12.73
CA ARG A 240 -9.30 15.34 12.52
C ARG A 240 -9.86 15.42 11.12
N PRO A 241 -11.20 15.52 10.97
CA PRO A 241 -11.82 15.62 9.66
C PRO A 241 -11.27 16.77 8.83
N SER A 242 -11.04 16.52 7.54
CA SER A 242 -10.77 17.54 6.53
C SER A 242 -11.95 17.66 5.56
N GLU A 243 -11.96 18.67 4.72
CA GLU A 243 -13.01 18.85 3.70
C GLU A 243 -13.00 17.69 2.69
N GLU A 244 -11.79 17.23 2.32
CA GLU A 244 -11.63 16.12 1.37
C GLU A 244 -11.91 14.75 2.01
N HIS A 245 -11.64 14.62 3.31
CA HIS A 245 -11.78 13.37 4.07
C HIS A 245 -12.56 13.64 5.37
N PRO A 246 -13.89 13.68 5.33
CA PRO A 246 -14.73 13.93 6.52
C PRO A 246 -14.69 12.77 7.52
N GLU A 247 -14.30 11.57 7.10
CA GLU A 247 -14.21 10.37 7.94
C GLU A 247 -12.84 9.69 7.79
N PRO A 248 -12.36 8.99 8.84
CA PRO A 248 -11.10 8.24 8.76
C PRO A 248 -11.21 7.09 7.75
N ARG A 249 -10.26 7.02 6.83
CA ARG A 249 -10.17 5.97 5.82
C ARG A 249 -8.89 5.19 5.98
N THR A 250 -9.01 3.88 6.09
CA THR A 250 -7.86 2.97 6.24
C THR A 250 -8.12 1.63 5.58
N PHE A 251 -7.08 0.99 5.14
CA PHE A 251 -7.06 -0.41 4.77
C PHE A 251 -5.77 -1.06 5.27
N LEU A 252 -5.70 -2.37 5.20
CA LEU A 252 -4.58 -3.13 5.75
C LEU A 252 -3.86 -3.91 4.66
N THR A 253 -2.53 -4.01 4.80
CA THR A 253 -1.69 -4.79 3.90
C THR A 253 -1.35 -6.15 4.52
N VAL A 254 -1.38 -7.21 3.71
CA VAL A 254 -1.07 -8.58 4.15
C VAL A 254 -0.25 -9.31 3.08
N ASN A 255 0.60 -10.24 3.50
CA ASN A 255 1.21 -11.19 2.58
C ASN A 255 0.24 -12.35 2.34
N ALA A 256 0.03 -12.71 1.07
CA ALA A 256 -0.89 -13.77 0.70
C ALA A 256 -0.31 -14.70 -0.38
N VAL A 257 -0.59 -15.98 -0.24
CA VAL A 257 -0.35 -17.02 -1.23
C VAL A 257 -1.58 -17.93 -1.30
N ALA A 258 -2.21 -17.99 -2.45
CA ALA A 258 -3.28 -18.95 -2.70
C ALA A 258 -2.92 -19.87 -3.86
N SER A 259 -3.11 -21.16 -3.66
CA SER A 259 -2.86 -22.22 -4.66
C SER A 259 -4.00 -23.24 -4.64
N PRO A 260 -4.11 -24.15 -5.63
CA PRO A 260 -5.14 -25.19 -5.64
C PRO A 260 -5.11 -26.10 -4.40
N THR A 261 -3.94 -26.28 -3.79
CA THR A 261 -3.76 -27.09 -2.58
C THR A 261 -2.98 -26.33 -1.51
N GLN A 262 -3.18 -26.70 -0.25
CA GLN A 262 -2.42 -26.16 0.88
C GLN A 262 -0.91 -26.42 0.72
N GLU A 263 -0.55 -27.60 0.29
CA GLU A 263 0.84 -28.03 0.09
C GLU A 263 1.56 -27.16 -0.96
N GLU A 264 0.91 -26.89 -2.09
CA GLU A 264 1.48 -25.99 -3.11
C GLU A 264 1.60 -24.55 -2.59
N ALA A 265 0.60 -24.06 -1.86
CA ALA A 265 0.65 -22.72 -1.28
C ALA A 265 1.83 -22.56 -0.30
N GLU A 266 2.07 -23.57 0.55
CA GLU A 266 3.22 -23.58 1.47
C GLU A 266 4.55 -23.60 0.71
N ALA A 267 4.66 -24.43 -0.32
CA ALA A 267 5.85 -24.49 -1.15
C ALA A 267 6.14 -23.13 -1.83
N ARG A 268 5.11 -22.50 -2.40
CA ARG A 268 5.23 -21.17 -3.03
C ARG A 268 5.50 -20.02 -2.04
N ALA A 269 5.12 -20.16 -0.77
CA ALA A 269 5.41 -19.15 0.24
C ALA A 269 6.88 -19.17 0.69
N LEU A 270 7.55 -20.33 0.60
CA LEU A 270 8.86 -20.56 1.18
C LEU A 270 9.97 -19.61 0.66
N PRO A 271 10.11 -19.31 -0.65
CA PRO A 271 11.13 -18.39 -1.13
C PRO A 271 11.09 -17.02 -0.45
N GLN A 272 9.91 -16.43 -0.33
CA GLN A 272 9.76 -15.11 0.30
C GLN A 272 9.91 -15.18 1.83
N LEU A 273 9.48 -16.25 2.48
CA LEU A 273 9.73 -16.47 3.92
C LEU A 273 11.23 -16.54 4.22
N ARG A 274 12.00 -17.23 3.39
CA ARG A 274 13.46 -17.31 3.50
C ARG A 274 14.13 -15.94 3.26
N MET A 275 13.63 -15.18 2.28
CA MET A 275 14.08 -13.82 2.04
C MET A 275 13.82 -12.91 3.25
N MET A 276 12.65 -13.01 3.88
CA MET A 276 12.33 -12.29 5.11
C MET A 276 13.23 -12.71 6.28
N ALA A 277 13.58 -14.00 6.38
CA ALA A 277 14.52 -14.48 7.38
C ALA A 277 15.92 -13.88 7.17
N ARG A 278 16.44 -13.86 5.92
CA ARG A 278 17.71 -13.19 5.60
C ARG A 278 17.71 -11.72 6.03
N LEU A 279 16.63 -11.00 5.70
CA LEU A 279 16.47 -9.59 6.06
C LEU A 279 16.48 -9.40 7.59
N ARG A 280 15.72 -10.21 8.33
CA ARG A 280 15.61 -10.11 9.80
C ARG A 280 16.90 -10.51 10.54
N LEU A 281 17.65 -11.44 9.98
CA LEU A 281 18.93 -11.91 10.52
C LEU A 281 20.13 -11.11 9.99
N ASN A 282 19.89 -10.02 9.25
CA ASN A 282 20.92 -9.19 8.65
C ASN A 282 21.93 -9.99 7.79
N GLN A 283 21.43 -11.01 7.09
CA GLN A 283 22.21 -11.81 6.16
C GLN A 283 22.25 -11.13 4.78
N PRO A 284 23.24 -11.45 3.92
CA PRO A 284 23.29 -10.92 2.56
C PRO A 284 22.01 -11.22 1.79
N LEU A 285 21.45 -10.16 1.19
CA LEU A 285 20.27 -10.27 0.34
C LEU A 285 20.69 -10.74 -1.05
N VAL A 286 19.94 -11.65 -1.61
CA VAL A 286 20.13 -12.23 -2.95
C VAL A 286 18.83 -12.13 -3.74
N ALA A 287 18.84 -12.49 -5.02
CA ALA A 287 17.61 -12.68 -5.79
C ALA A 287 16.69 -13.68 -5.08
N LEU A 288 15.38 -13.58 -5.31
CA LEU A 288 14.42 -14.51 -4.72
C LEU A 288 14.65 -15.91 -5.26
N GLU A 289 14.78 -16.89 -4.36
CA GLU A 289 14.95 -18.31 -4.72
C GLU A 289 13.73 -18.80 -5.54
N THR A 290 13.92 -19.77 -6.43
CA THR A 290 12.81 -20.55 -6.96
C THR A 290 12.22 -21.44 -5.88
N VAL A 291 11.04 -22.02 -6.12
CA VAL A 291 10.44 -22.96 -5.15
C VAL A 291 11.35 -24.16 -4.91
N GLU A 292 11.93 -24.70 -5.99
CA GLU A 292 12.85 -25.84 -5.92
C GLU A 292 14.13 -25.53 -5.14
N GLU A 293 14.73 -24.35 -5.39
CA GLU A 293 15.90 -23.89 -4.65
C GLU A 293 15.59 -23.74 -3.14
N ALA A 294 14.44 -23.14 -2.83
CA ALA A 294 14.03 -22.92 -1.45
C ALA A 294 13.74 -24.22 -0.69
N LEU A 295 13.11 -25.20 -1.37
CA LEU A 295 12.84 -26.53 -0.80
C LEU A 295 14.11 -27.36 -0.60
N ALA A 296 15.10 -27.22 -1.49
CA ALA A 296 16.36 -27.93 -1.41
C ALA A 296 17.35 -27.34 -0.40
N ALA A 297 17.16 -26.07 -0.02
CA ALA A 297 18.09 -25.34 0.83
C ALA A 297 17.98 -25.76 2.31
N GLN A 298 19.12 -25.96 2.94
CA GLN A 298 19.19 -26.20 4.38
C GLN A 298 19.13 -24.87 5.16
N THR A 299 18.48 -24.89 6.29
CA THR A 299 18.36 -23.77 7.23
C THR A 299 18.89 -24.17 8.60
N ASP A 300 19.29 -23.19 9.39
CA ASP A 300 19.59 -23.38 10.81
C ASP A 300 18.34 -23.05 11.67
N ALA A 301 18.40 -23.42 12.94
CA ALA A 301 17.29 -23.24 13.87
C ALA A 301 16.87 -21.76 14.03
N ALA A 302 17.79 -20.81 13.90
CA ALA A 302 17.46 -19.38 13.98
C ALA A 302 16.65 -18.92 12.76
N THR A 303 17.04 -19.36 11.58
CA THR A 303 16.32 -19.11 10.32
C THR A 303 14.94 -19.75 10.36
N ASP A 304 14.82 -21.02 10.81
CA ASP A 304 13.53 -21.72 10.93
C ASP A 304 12.57 -21.00 11.88
N GLN A 305 13.06 -20.52 13.01
CA GLN A 305 12.24 -19.75 13.96
C GLN A 305 11.69 -18.46 13.34
N VAL A 306 12.50 -17.73 12.55
CA VAL A 306 12.05 -16.51 11.88
C VAL A 306 11.04 -16.82 10.78
N ILE A 307 11.27 -17.89 10.01
CA ILE A 307 10.34 -18.39 8.98
C ILE A 307 8.98 -18.70 9.61
N GLU A 308 8.95 -19.50 10.67
CA GLU A 308 7.71 -19.88 11.35
C GLU A 308 6.95 -18.65 11.92
N ALA A 309 7.68 -17.74 12.57
CA ALA A 309 7.11 -16.50 13.09
C ALA A 309 6.57 -15.58 11.99
N ALA A 310 7.15 -15.57 10.80
CA ALA A 310 6.62 -14.84 9.65
C ALA A 310 5.41 -15.57 9.06
N ARG A 311 5.53 -16.90 8.86
CA ARG A 311 4.47 -17.75 8.28
C ARG A 311 3.15 -17.66 9.05
N SER A 312 3.21 -17.64 10.38
CA SER A 312 2.02 -17.55 11.24
C SER A 312 1.19 -16.26 11.05
N ARG A 313 1.72 -15.26 10.37
CA ARG A 313 1.05 -13.98 10.10
C ARG A 313 0.61 -13.82 8.64
N TRP A 314 0.95 -14.79 7.79
CA TRP A 314 0.62 -14.74 6.38
C TRP A 314 -0.63 -15.54 6.08
N PHE A 315 -1.33 -15.16 5.05
CA PHE A 315 -2.52 -15.82 4.53
C PHE A 315 -2.08 -16.80 3.44
N VAL A 316 -1.93 -18.07 3.79
CA VAL A 316 -1.37 -19.08 2.88
C VAL A 316 -2.24 -20.33 2.88
N GLY A 317 -2.81 -20.67 1.73
CA GLY A 317 -3.70 -21.82 1.62
C GLY A 317 -4.40 -21.92 0.28
N THR A 318 -5.57 -22.55 0.30
CA THR A 318 -6.46 -22.55 -0.88
C THR A 318 -7.13 -21.19 -1.05
N GLY A 319 -7.65 -20.89 -2.26
CA GLY A 319 -8.37 -19.62 -2.48
C GLY A 319 -9.51 -19.42 -1.49
N GLU A 320 -10.26 -20.46 -1.18
CA GLU A 320 -11.38 -20.43 -0.23
C GLU A 320 -10.92 -20.12 1.20
N SER A 321 -9.89 -20.82 1.70
CA SER A 321 -9.36 -20.59 3.04
C SER A 321 -8.79 -19.19 3.20
N VAL A 322 -7.99 -18.73 2.24
CA VAL A 322 -7.41 -17.39 2.24
C VAL A 322 -8.49 -16.32 2.19
N ALA A 323 -9.50 -16.46 1.33
CA ALA A 323 -10.61 -15.51 1.26
C ALA A 323 -11.43 -15.46 2.57
N GLN A 324 -11.67 -16.61 3.22
CA GLN A 324 -12.34 -16.66 4.50
C GLN A 324 -11.54 -15.94 5.60
N GLU A 325 -10.23 -16.18 5.67
CA GLU A 325 -9.35 -15.54 6.63
C GLU A 325 -9.25 -14.02 6.40
N LEU A 326 -9.19 -13.58 5.13
CA LEU A 326 -9.17 -12.16 4.77
C LEU A 326 -10.46 -11.43 5.18
N ARG A 327 -11.63 -12.07 4.98
CA ARG A 327 -12.91 -11.50 5.45
C ARG A 327 -12.97 -11.40 6.97
N ALA A 328 -12.50 -12.43 7.68
CA ALA A 328 -12.43 -12.42 9.13
C ALA A 328 -11.50 -11.33 9.65
N PHE A 329 -10.33 -11.17 9.01
CA PHE A 329 -9.34 -10.14 9.31
C PHE A 329 -9.91 -8.73 9.07
N ALA A 330 -10.53 -8.49 7.92
CA ALA A 330 -11.19 -7.22 7.61
C ALA A 330 -12.27 -6.87 8.63
N THR A 331 -13.12 -7.83 8.99
CA THR A 331 -14.18 -7.66 9.98
C THR A 331 -13.61 -7.35 11.36
N THR A 332 -12.61 -8.09 11.81
CA THR A 332 -11.98 -7.91 13.13
C THR A 332 -11.38 -6.51 13.27
N HIS A 333 -10.78 -5.97 12.21
CA HIS A 333 -10.15 -4.65 12.25
C HIS A 333 -11.05 -3.51 11.74
N GLY A 334 -12.28 -3.80 11.34
CA GLY A 334 -13.26 -2.82 10.89
C GLY A 334 -12.76 -2.06 9.64
N VAL A 335 -12.27 -2.80 8.64
CA VAL A 335 -11.86 -2.26 7.33
C VAL A 335 -12.67 -2.92 6.21
N ASP A 336 -12.92 -2.20 5.14
CA ASP A 336 -13.67 -2.64 3.96
C ASP A 336 -12.77 -2.99 2.78
N GLU A 337 -11.46 -2.84 2.94
CA GLU A 337 -10.45 -3.12 1.92
C GLU A 337 -9.23 -3.81 2.53
N VAL A 338 -8.71 -4.83 1.84
CA VAL A 338 -7.44 -5.49 2.18
C VAL A 338 -6.53 -5.49 0.96
N MET A 339 -5.30 -5.03 1.16
CA MET A 339 -4.28 -4.99 0.11
C MET A 339 -3.36 -6.19 0.25
N LEU A 340 -3.37 -7.04 -0.75
CA LEU A 340 -2.54 -8.25 -0.81
C LEU A 340 -1.16 -7.89 -1.36
N SER A 341 -0.10 -8.29 -0.66
CA SER A 341 1.20 -8.51 -1.27
C SER A 341 1.24 -9.97 -1.72
N PRO A 342 1.04 -10.26 -3.01
CA PRO A 342 1.04 -11.64 -3.52
C PRO A 342 2.48 -12.13 -3.60
N VAL A 343 2.89 -12.93 -2.62
CA VAL A 343 4.28 -13.36 -2.40
C VAL A 343 4.55 -14.81 -2.85
N ALA A 344 3.71 -15.36 -3.71
CA ALA A 344 3.89 -16.69 -4.26
C ALA A 344 5.18 -16.76 -5.11
N GLY A 345 6.11 -17.62 -4.70
CA GLY A 345 7.32 -17.93 -5.44
C GLY A 345 7.02 -18.63 -6.76
N ALA A 346 7.94 -18.52 -7.70
CA ALA A 346 7.86 -19.16 -9.00
C ALA A 346 8.63 -20.48 -9.01
N TYR A 347 8.12 -21.47 -9.73
CA TYR A 347 8.88 -22.67 -10.09
C TYR A 347 9.91 -22.37 -11.18
N GLU A 348 10.99 -23.15 -11.24
CA GLU A 348 12.06 -22.96 -12.21
C GLU A 348 11.56 -23.03 -13.66
N ALA A 349 10.60 -23.93 -13.93
CA ALA A 349 10.02 -24.14 -15.26
C ALA A 349 9.05 -23.03 -15.70
N GLU A 350 8.61 -22.14 -14.81
CA GLU A 350 7.69 -21.07 -15.17
C GLU A 350 8.39 -19.99 -16.00
N PRO A 351 7.72 -19.39 -17.00
CA PRO A 351 8.29 -18.31 -17.82
C PRO A 351 8.80 -17.15 -16.95
N ARG A 352 9.95 -16.59 -17.29
CA ARG A 352 10.60 -15.55 -16.49
C ARG A 352 9.90 -14.19 -16.57
N ASP A 353 9.19 -13.94 -17.66
CA ASP A 353 8.41 -12.73 -17.90
C ASP A 353 6.96 -12.85 -17.41
N SER A 354 6.64 -13.90 -16.65
CA SER A 354 5.33 -14.14 -16.08
C SER A 354 5.39 -14.12 -14.54
N ALA A 355 4.25 -13.82 -13.94
CA ALA A 355 4.02 -13.87 -12.48
C ALA A 355 3.02 -14.97 -12.13
N ALA A 356 3.18 -16.17 -12.69
CA ALA A 356 2.15 -17.22 -12.67
C ALA A 356 1.59 -17.50 -11.27
N GLY A 357 2.45 -17.79 -10.27
CA GLY A 357 1.99 -18.06 -8.90
C GLY A 357 1.31 -16.85 -8.24
N ARG A 358 1.79 -15.63 -8.51
CA ARG A 358 1.17 -14.40 -8.00
C ARG A 358 -0.18 -14.13 -8.66
N ALA A 359 -0.29 -14.33 -9.97
CA ALA A 359 -1.55 -14.20 -10.71
C ALA A 359 -2.57 -15.24 -10.23
N GLN A 360 -2.16 -16.49 -10.07
CA GLN A 360 -2.98 -17.55 -9.49
C GLN A 360 -3.52 -17.17 -8.10
N THR A 361 -2.67 -16.58 -7.25
CA THR A 361 -3.11 -16.07 -5.94
C THR A 361 -4.23 -15.04 -6.10
N LEU A 362 -4.08 -14.06 -6.99
CA LEU A 362 -5.10 -13.04 -7.22
C LEU A 362 -6.40 -13.64 -7.78
N GLU A 363 -6.30 -14.57 -8.74
CA GLU A 363 -7.44 -15.23 -9.36
C GLU A 363 -8.25 -16.06 -8.36
N LEU A 364 -7.56 -16.91 -7.59
CA LEU A 364 -8.21 -17.78 -6.60
C LEU A 364 -8.88 -17.01 -5.47
N VAL A 365 -8.23 -15.93 -4.98
CA VAL A 365 -8.82 -15.09 -3.93
C VAL A 365 -10.00 -14.29 -4.48
N ALA A 366 -9.88 -13.67 -5.66
CA ALA A 366 -10.99 -12.91 -6.26
C ALA A 366 -12.22 -13.76 -6.56
N ALA A 367 -12.01 -15.04 -6.95
CA ALA A 367 -13.12 -15.96 -7.21
C ALA A 367 -13.85 -16.41 -5.93
N ALA A 368 -13.23 -16.27 -4.76
CA ALA A 368 -13.76 -16.73 -3.47
C ALA A 368 -14.24 -15.59 -2.54
N VAL A 369 -13.96 -14.32 -2.84
CA VAL A 369 -14.44 -13.13 -2.11
C VAL A 369 -15.71 -12.61 -2.72
#